data_1482afb3dd7d7d288db8ea0e46a2237f
#
_entry.id   1482afb3dd7d7d288db8ea0e46a2237f
#
_cell.length_a   1.000
_cell.length_b   1.000
_cell.length_c   1.000
_cell.angle_alpha   90.00
_cell.angle_beta   90.00
_cell.angle_gamma   90.00
#
_symmetry.space_group_name_H-M   'P 1'
#
loop_
_entity.id
_entity.type
_entity.pdbx_description
1 polymer ?
#
loop_
_entity_poly.entity_id
_entity_poly.type
_entity_poly.pdbx_seq_one_letter_code
_entity_poly.pdbx_strand_id
1 'polypeptide(L)'
;MHLGMVAFNRVPFTVVGMKARIFIGSSVEQLELAYAVQEGLEHDGEVTVWSQGVFQLSRTSMASLVDQLDETDFAVFVFAPDDVSAIRGKANTTVRDNVIFELGLFAGRLGSGRCYMIVPRGVEDLHLPTDLLGLTPGMFDPDRQDGNLIAALGPACNRIRKSIRQLGSIEPSSPREVSPVTAEILELTDDPNDCIALIQSWMGKRPSTDNRAAMRYADVDRELGLSPGSARQHIKQAASRWKYVVEREGKDTILFKDAERDNHYY
;
A
#
# COMPACT_ATOMS: atom_id res chain seq x y z
N MET A 1 7.80 72.37 6.57
CA MET A 1 8.11 71.18 5.74
C MET A 1 7.65 69.94 6.46
N HIS A 2 6.47 69.42 6.13
CA HIS A 2 5.92 68.20 6.69
C HIS A 2 6.13 67.07 5.69
N LEU A 3 7.00 66.14 5.99
CA LEU A 3 7.16 64.91 5.19
C LEU A 3 6.03 63.94 5.58
N GLY A 4 5.11 63.71 4.67
CA GLY A 4 4.08 62.70 4.81
C GLY A 4 4.68 61.28 4.64
N MET A 5 4.51 60.49 5.66
CA MET A 5 4.90 59.07 5.70
C MET A 5 3.82 58.25 4.97
N VAL A 6 4.12 57.78 3.78
CA VAL A 6 3.24 56.90 3.00
C VAL A 6 3.30 55.50 3.66
N ALA A 7 2.19 55.14 4.30
CA ALA A 7 2.01 53.79 4.82
C ALA A 7 1.82 52.79 3.68
N PHE A 8 2.82 51.94 3.42
CA PHE A 8 2.67 50.78 2.54
C PHE A 8 1.72 49.77 3.20
N ASN A 9 0.52 49.73 2.67
CA ASN A 9 -0.47 48.72 3.02
C ASN A 9 0.03 47.37 2.51
N ARG A 10 0.59 46.54 3.41
CA ARG A 10 0.93 45.16 3.09
C ARG A 10 -0.37 44.39 2.88
N VAL A 11 -0.68 44.09 1.63
CA VAL A 11 -1.69 43.11 1.27
C VAL A 11 -1.24 41.79 1.89
N PRO A 12 -2.06 41.12 2.72
CA PRO A 12 -1.68 39.83 3.29
C PRO A 12 -1.53 38.87 2.11
N PHE A 13 -0.33 38.29 2.00
CA PHE A 13 -0.07 37.17 1.11
C PHE A 13 -1.00 36.05 1.59
N THR A 14 -2.11 35.83 0.87
CA THR A 14 -2.97 34.68 1.11
C THR A 14 -2.14 33.46 0.75
N VAL A 15 -1.65 32.74 1.75
CA VAL A 15 -1.10 31.40 1.56
C VAL A 15 -2.24 30.60 0.93
N VAL A 16 -2.15 30.33 -0.36
CA VAL A 16 -3.05 29.40 -1.04
C VAL A 16 -2.77 28.05 -0.37
N GLY A 17 -3.59 27.69 0.60
CA GLY A 17 -3.48 26.42 1.28
C GLY A 17 -3.55 25.30 0.23
N MET A 18 -2.62 24.38 0.26
CA MET A 18 -2.64 23.21 -0.61
C MET A 18 -3.98 22.49 -0.43
N LYS A 19 -4.64 22.16 -1.54
CA LYS A 19 -5.87 21.36 -1.51
C LYS A 19 -5.54 19.97 -0.97
N ALA A 20 -6.42 19.44 -0.14
CA ALA A 20 -6.28 18.06 0.37
C ALA A 20 -6.33 17.06 -0.78
N ARG A 21 -5.43 16.10 -0.81
CA ARG A 21 -5.38 15.02 -1.79
C ARG A 21 -6.16 13.84 -1.25
N ILE A 22 -7.20 13.43 -1.97
CA ILE A 22 -8.17 12.43 -1.51
C ILE A 22 -8.14 11.24 -2.46
N PHE A 23 -7.82 10.07 -1.96
CA PHE A 23 -7.89 8.82 -2.70
C PHE A 23 -9.24 8.13 -2.47
N ILE A 24 -9.83 7.55 -3.52
CA ILE A 24 -11.05 6.75 -3.43
C ILE A 24 -10.76 5.32 -3.93
N GLY A 25 -10.92 4.35 -3.03
CA GLY A 25 -10.84 2.92 -3.32
C GLY A 25 -12.22 2.28 -3.39
N SER A 26 -12.42 1.36 -4.33
CA SER A 26 -13.63 0.56 -4.51
C SER A 26 -13.32 -0.71 -5.29
N SER A 27 -14.23 -1.68 -5.30
CA SER A 27 -14.25 -2.72 -6.32
C SER A 27 -14.60 -2.14 -7.71
N VAL A 28 -14.36 -2.91 -8.77
CA VAL A 28 -14.74 -2.52 -10.15
C VAL A 28 -16.26 -2.36 -10.26
N GLU A 29 -17.01 -3.21 -9.57
CA GLU A 29 -18.46 -3.23 -9.52
C GLU A 29 -19.04 -1.95 -8.92
N GLN A 30 -18.28 -1.27 -8.07
CA GLN A 30 -18.70 -0.06 -7.33
C GLN A 30 -18.08 1.24 -7.87
N LEU A 31 -17.57 1.25 -9.10
CA LEU A 31 -16.98 2.45 -9.71
C LEU A 31 -17.95 3.62 -9.82
N GLU A 32 -19.23 3.36 -10.08
CA GLU A 32 -20.26 4.40 -10.13
C GLU A 32 -20.40 5.13 -8.80
N LEU A 33 -20.39 4.38 -7.69
CA LEU A 33 -20.40 4.97 -6.35
C LEU A 33 -19.11 5.75 -6.06
N ALA A 34 -17.96 5.22 -6.49
CA ALA A 34 -16.68 5.92 -6.33
C ALA A 34 -16.66 7.27 -7.07
N TYR A 35 -17.20 7.33 -8.30
CA TYR A 35 -17.34 8.59 -9.05
C TYR A 35 -18.33 9.54 -8.40
N ALA A 36 -19.44 9.05 -7.87
CA ALA A 36 -20.39 9.89 -7.15
C ALA A 36 -19.81 10.47 -5.84
N VAL A 37 -18.93 9.73 -5.15
CA VAL A 37 -18.16 10.24 -4.02
C VAL A 37 -17.15 11.29 -4.48
N GLN A 38 -16.47 11.08 -5.61
CA GLN A 38 -15.55 12.03 -6.21
C GLN A 38 -16.25 13.35 -6.47
N GLU A 39 -17.40 13.34 -7.17
CA GLU A 39 -18.21 14.53 -7.44
C GLU A 39 -18.68 15.20 -6.14
N GLY A 40 -19.07 14.42 -5.13
CA GLY A 40 -19.51 14.94 -3.84
C GLY A 40 -18.40 15.66 -3.03
N LEU A 41 -17.12 15.41 -3.35
CA LEU A 41 -15.96 15.96 -2.64
C LEU A 41 -15.06 16.85 -3.51
N GLU A 42 -15.36 17.09 -4.79
CA GLU A 42 -14.49 17.82 -5.74
C GLU A 42 -14.11 19.22 -5.30
N HIS A 43 -14.99 19.87 -4.53
CA HIS A 43 -14.75 21.22 -4.02
C HIS A 43 -13.91 21.25 -2.73
N ASP A 44 -13.71 20.09 -2.09
CA ASP A 44 -13.02 19.98 -0.81
C ASP A 44 -11.55 19.55 -0.96
N GLY A 45 -11.16 19.03 -2.14
CA GLY A 45 -9.81 18.55 -2.39
C GLY A 45 -9.56 18.18 -3.86
N GLU A 46 -8.38 17.64 -4.10
CA GLU A 46 -8.01 16.95 -5.35
C GLU A 46 -8.34 15.46 -5.15
N VAL A 47 -9.43 15.03 -5.78
CA VAL A 47 -9.99 13.69 -5.57
C VAL A 47 -9.64 12.77 -6.71
N THR A 48 -8.97 11.66 -6.42
CA THR A 48 -8.54 10.66 -7.40
C THR A 48 -9.18 9.31 -7.08
N VAL A 49 -9.93 8.76 -8.04
CA VAL A 49 -10.44 7.39 -7.96
C VAL A 49 -9.35 6.41 -8.38
N TRP A 50 -9.24 5.26 -7.75
CA TRP A 50 -8.21 4.26 -8.00
C TRP A 50 -8.02 3.90 -9.48
N SER A 51 -9.08 3.98 -10.30
CA SER A 51 -9.07 3.70 -11.75
C SER A 51 -8.47 4.83 -12.60
N GLN A 52 -8.17 6.00 -12.01
CA GLN A 52 -7.73 7.21 -12.71
C GLN A 52 -6.21 7.37 -12.68
N GLY A 53 -5.48 6.42 -13.27
CA GLY A 53 -4.03 6.53 -13.46
C GLY A 53 -3.16 6.14 -12.26
N VAL A 54 -3.75 5.62 -11.18
CA VAL A 54 -3.01 5.14 -10.00
C VAL A 54 -2.14 3.94 -10.34
N PHE A 55 -2.64 3.02 -11.15
CA PHE A 55 -1.91 1.83 -11.56
C PHE A 55 -1.19 2.05 -12.89
N GLN A 56 0.14 2.08 -12.84
CA GLN A 56 0.98 2.33 -14.00
C GLN A 56 1.37 1.03 -14.72
N LEU A 57 1.52 1.11 -16.04
CA LEU A 57 2.06 0.00 -16.85
C LEU A 57 3.48 -0.35 -16.38
N SER A 58 3.81 -1.62 -16.39
CA SER A 58 5.12 -2.16 -16.00
C SER A 58 5.49 -2.02 -14.52
N ARG A 59 4.51 -1.68 -13.65
CA ARG A 59 4.66 -1.70 -12.19
C ARG A 59 3.71 -2.70 -11.55
N THR A 60 4.09 -3.23 -10.39
CA THR A 60 3.15 -4.05 -9.61
C THR A 60 2.07 -3.18 -9.00
N SER A 61 0.86 -3.70 -8.84
CA SER A 61 -0.24 -2.99 -8.18
C SER A 61 0.16 -2.50 -6.79
N MET A 62 0.91 -3.32 -6.04
CA MET A 62 1.43 -2.97 -4.72
C MET A 62 2.36 -1.75 -4.76
N ALA A 63 3.30 -1.70 -5.71
CA ALA A 63 4.23 -0.57 -5.82
C ALA A 63 3.50 0.73 -6.15
N SER A 64 2.52 0.68 -7.06
CA SER A 64 1.68 1.84 -7.39
C SER A 64 0.85 2.31 -6.18
N LEU A 65 0.35 1.37 -5.39
CA LEU A 65 -0.43 1.67 -4.20
C LEU A 65 0.43 2.32 -3.11
N VAL A 66 1.68 1.86 -2.92
CA VAL A 66 2.64 2.46 -1.98
C VAL A 66 2.98 3.90 -2.38
N ASP A 67 3.22 4.16 -3.67
CA ASP A 67 3.43 5.53 -4.14
C ASP A 67 2.21 6.42 -3.85
N GLN A 68 1.01 5.90 -4.08
CA GLN A 68 -0.23 6.64 -3.82
C GLN A 68 -0.42 6.99 -2.34
N LEU A 69 0.09 6.16 -1.41
CA LEU A 69 0.05 6.47 0.03
C LEU A 69 0.80 7.76 0.37
N ASP A 70 1.93 8.01 -0.28
CA ASP A 70 2.75 9.20 -0.02
C ASP A 70 2.15 10.46 -0.66
N GLU A 71 1.31 10.30 -1.66
CA GLU A 71 0.62 11.38 -2.36
C GLU A 71 -0.78 11.67 -1.81
N THR A 72 -1.23 10.98 -0.76
CA THR A 72 -2.59 11.05 -0.23
C THR A 72 -2.63 11.65 1.17
N ASP A 73 -3.61 12.54 1.40
CA ASP A 73 -3.90 13.12 2.72
C ASP A 73 -5.09 12.46 3.41
N PHE A 74 -6.05 11.96 2.61
CA PHE A 74 -7.26 11.28 3.07
C PHE A 74 -7.63 10.15 2.13
N ALA A 75 -8.19 9.07 2.65
CA ALA A 75 -8.68 7.96 1.85
C ALA A 75 -10.16 7.65 2.16
N VAL A 76 -10.93 7.34 1.12
CA VAL A 76 -12.33 6.95 1.21
C VAL A 76 -12.51 5.62 0.50
N PHE A 77 -13.08 4.64 1.18
CA PHE A 77 -13.30 3.31 0.63
C PHE A 77 -14.80 3.02 0.54
N VAL A 78 -15.26 2.65 -0.64
CA VAL A 78 -16.64 2.21 -0.88
C VAL A 78 -16.71 0.71 -0.63
N PHE A 79 -17.44 0.33 0.41
CA PHE A 79 -17.68 -1.04 0.81
C PHE A 79 -19.07 -1.45 0.39
N ALA A 80 -19.17 -2.51 -0.40
CA ALA A 80 -20.42 -3.08 -0.85
C ALA A 80 -20.38 -4.62 -0.77
N PRO A 81 -21.51 -5.30 -0.82
CA PRO A 81 -21.59 -6.76 -0.79
C PRO A 81 -21.20 -7.37 -2.15
N ASP A 82 -19.91 -7.32 -2.49
CA ASP A 82 -19.41 -7.73 -3.80
C ASP A 82 -19.10 -9.23 -3.90
N ASP A 83 -18.72 -9.86 -2.78
CA ASP A 83 -18.27 -11.24 -2.73
C ASP A 83 -19.05 -12.07 -1.69
N VAL A 84 -18.98 -13.38 -1.83
CA VAL A 84 -19.54 -14.34 -0.85
C VAL A 84 -18.42 -15.24 -0.36
N SER A 85 -18.17 -15.23 0.94
CA SER A 85 -17.16 -16.07 1.59
C SER A 85 -17.79 -17.06 2.57
N ALA A 86 -17.26 -18.28 2.61
CA ALA A 86 -17.65 -19.29 3.60
C ALA A 86 -16.78 -19.14 4.85
N ILE A 87 -17.31 -18.56 5.91
CA ILE A 87 -16.62 -18.38 7.18
C ILE A 87 -17.22 -19.32 8.23
N ARG A 88 -16.42 -20.24 8.75
CA ARG A 88 -16.85 -21.25 9.74
C ARG A 88 -18.09 -22.03 9.30
N GLY A 89 -18.18 -22.37 8.01
CA GLY A 89 -19.29 -23.14 7.44
C GLY A 89 -20.58 -22.35 7.16
N LYS A 90 -20.56 -21.02 7.33
CA LYS A 90 -21.65 -20.14 6.95
C LYS A 90 -21.25 -19.28 5.75
N ALA A 91 -22.14 -19.16 4.77
CA ALA A 91 -21.97 -18.20 3.69
C ALA A 91 -22.26 -16.79 4.24
N ASN A 92 -21.31 -15.88 4.06
CA ASN A 92 -21.45 -14.48 4.43
C ASN A 92 -21.14 -13.61 3.22
N THR A 93 -21.88 -12.54 3.09
CA THR A 93 -21.58 -11.52 2.10
C THR A 93 -20.40 -10.69 2.60
N THR A 94 -19.40 -10.50 1.76
CA THR A 94 -18.16 -9.81 2.11
C THR A 94 -17.85 -8.69 1.13
N VAL A 95 -17.10 -7.71 1.61
CA VAL A 95 -16.43 -6.74 0.73
C VAL A 95 -15.29 -7.45 0.00
N ARG A 96 -14.96 -7.00 -1.19
CA ARG A 96 -13.77 -7.45 -1.92
C ARG A 96 -12.53 -7.35 -1.04
N ASP A 97 -11.81 -8.44 -0.89
CA ASP A 97 -10.64 -8.55 0.00
C ASP A 97 -9.54 -7.52 -0.31
N ASN A 98 -9.32 -7.21 -1.59
CA ASN A 98 -8.38 -6.16 -2.00
C ASN A 98 -8.74 -4.80 -1.41
N VAL A 99 -10.02 -4.41 -1.38
CA VAL A 99 -10.47 -3.12 -0.85
C VAL A 99 -10.25 -3.03 0.67
N ILE A 100 -10.45 -4.15 1.36
CA ILE A 100 -10.15 -4.26 2.81
C ILE A 100 -8.65 -4.12 3.06
N PHE A 101 -7.84 -4.81 2.25
CA PHE A 101 -6.38 -4.73 2.33
C PHE A 101 -5.89 -3.28 2.09
N GLU A 102 -6.39 -2.62 1.06
CA GLU A 102 -6.08 -1.23 0.75
C GLU A 102 -6.44 -0.30 1.91
N LEU A 103 -7.65 -0.42 2.48
CA LEU A 103 -8.02 0.36 3.67
C LEU A 103 -7.03 0.16 4.81
N GLY A 104 -6.62 -1.08 5.08
CA GLY A 104 -5.63 -1.39 6.12
C GLY A 104 -4.29 -0.69 5.88
N LEU A 105 -3.83 -0.70 4.63
CA LEU A 105 -2.58 -0.07 4.21
C LEU A 105 -2.63 1.46 4.38
N PHE A 106 -3.72 2.10 3.92
CA PHE A 106 -3.94 3.54 4.09
C PHE A 106 -4.12 3.92 5.56
N ALA A 107 -4.87 3.15 6.34
CA ALA A 107 -5.06 3.41 7.76
C ALA A 107 -3.74 3.30 8.55
N GLY A 108 -2.86 2.37 8.19
CA GLY A 108 -1.52 2.25 8.78
C GLY A 108 -0.61 3.44 8.44
N ARG A 109 -0.75 4.04 7.25
CA ARG A 109 0.08 5.17 6.79
C ARG A 109 -0.45 6.54 7.22
N LEU A 110 -1.75 6.77 7.07
CA LEU A 110 -2.39 8.08 7.31
C LEU A 110 -2.97 8.21 8.73
N GLY A 111 -3.18 7.09 9.40
CA GLY A 111 -3.96 6.98 10.63
C GLY A 111 -5.46 6.82 10.34
N SER A 112 -6.16 6.11 11.23
CA SER A 112 -7.60 5.79 11.08
C SER A 112 -8.50 7.03 11.00
N GLY A 113 -8.11 8.15 11.59
CA GLY A 113 -8.86 9.40 11.52
C GLY A 113 -8.92 10.07 10.14
N ARG A 114 -8.09 9.62 9.18
CA ARG A 114 -8.04 10.12 7.81
C ARG A 114 -8.54 9.09 6.78
N CYS A 115 -9.01 7.92 7.24
CA CYS A 115 -9.55 6.88 6.40
C CYS A 115 -11.03 6.68 6.71
N TYR A 116 -11.85 6.68 5.67
CA TYR A 116 -13.30 6.62 5.79
C TYR A 116 -13.85 5.44 5.01
N MET A 117 -14.86 4.78 5.57
CA MET A 117 -15.64 3.74 4.89
C MET A 117 -17.02 4.32 4.56
N ILE A 118 -17.52 4.00 3.37
CA ILE A 118 -18.90 4.27 2.97
C ILE A 118 -19.57 2.93 2.70
N VAL A 119 -20.71 2.69 3.35
CA VAL A 119 -21.45 1.40 3.33
C VAL A 119 -22.92 1.65 2.99
N PRO A 120 -23.57 0.84 2.14
CA PRO A 120 -25.00 0.94 1.89
C PRO A 120 -25.79 0.57 3.16
N ARG A 121 -26.94 1.20 3.34
CA ARG A 121 -27.90 0.82 4.38
C ARG A 121 -28.57 -0.50 4.02
N GLY A 122 -29.08 -1.20 5.03
CA GLY A 122 -29.85 -2.45 4.82
C GLY A 122 -28.98 -3.67 4.55
N VAL A 123 -27.66 -3.57 4.58
CA VAL A 123 -26.75 -4.71 4.46
C VAL A 123 -26.32 -5.15 5.86
N GLU A 124 -27.21 -5.87 6.55
CA GLU A 124 -26.98 -6.32 7.94
C GLU A 124 -25.94 -7.46 8.01
N ASP A 125 -25.79 -8.23 6.94
CA ASP A 125 -24.92 -9.41 6.87
C ASP A 125 -23.54 -9.12 6.22
N LEU A 126 -23.17 -7.85 6.03
CA LEU A 126 -21.87 -7.51 5.47
C LEU A 126 -20.77 -7.83 6.50
N HIS A 127 -20.04 -8.90 6.24
CA HIS A 127 -18.95 -9.30 7.12
C HIS A 127 -17.75 -8.38 6.94
N LEU A 128 -17.41 -7.67 8.02
CA LEU A 128 -16.20 -6.86 8.12
C LEU A 128 -15.25 -7.48 9.16
N PRO A 129 -13.93 -7.35 8.97
CA PRO A 129 -12.96 -7.70 10.01
C PRO A 129 -13.28 -7.00 11.33
N THR A 130 -13.18 -7.72 12.46
CA THR A 130 -13.51 -7.18 13.80
C THR A 130 -12.71 -5.95 14.17
N ASP A 131 -11.49 -5.84 13.66
CA ASP A 131 -10.58 -4.71 13.91
C ASP A 131 -11.07 -3.42 13.25
N LEU A 132 -11.93 -3.51 12.23
CA LEU A 132 -12.58 -2.37 11.59
C LEU A 132 -13.86 -1.92 12.31
N LEU A 133 -14.40 -2.69 13.25
CA LEU A 133 -15.64 -2.38 13.97
C LEU A 133 -15.54 -1.10 14.84
N GLY A 134 -14.32 -0.61 15.09
CA GLY A 134 -14.08 0.67 15.77
C GLY A 134 -14.26 1.91 14.88
N LEU A 135 -14.36 1.74 13.56
CA LEU A 135 -14.56 2.82 12.61
C LEU A 135 -16.05 2.97 12.30
N THR A 136 -16.61 4.15 12.53
CA THR A 136 -18.02 4.42 12.19
C THR A 136 -18.15 4.72 10.70
N PRO A 137 -18.81 3.86 9.89
CA PRO A 137 -18.94 4.10 8.46
C PRO A 137 -19.88 5.27 8.15
N GLY A 138 -19.63 5.93 7.03
CA GLY A 138 -20.63 6.77 6.37
C GLY A 138 -21.67 5.87 5.69
N MET A 139 -22.93 5.99 6.02
CA MET A 139 -23.99 5.19 5.40
C MET A 139 -24.76 6.00 4.36
N PHE A 140 -25.13 5.33 3.26
CA PHE A 140 -26.00 5.90 2.23
C PHE A 140 -27.20 4.98 1.95
N ASP A 141 -28.24 5.54 1.36
CA ASP A 141 -29.43 4.82 0.92
C ASP A 141 -29.24 4.38 -0.56
N PRO A 142 -29.06 3.07 -0.84
CA PRO A 142 -28.88 2.59 -2.20
C PRO A 142 -30.19 2.60 -3.01
N ASP A 143 -31.36 2.58 -2.32
CA ASP A 143 -32.67 2.40 -2.91
C ASP A 143 -33.44 3.72 -3.09
N ARG A 144 -32.72 4.83 -3.28
CA ARG A 144 -33.39 6.12 -3.56
C ARG A 144 -34.26 6.01 -4.83
N GLN A 145 -35.51 6.45 -4.71
CA GLN A 145 -36.48 6.37 -5.82
C GLN A 145 -36.07 7.17 -7.07
N ASP A 146 -35.28 8.23 -6.90
CA ASP A 146 -34.77 9.06 -7.99
C ASP A 146 -33.46 8.53 -8.60
N GLY A 147 -32.89 7.46 -8.04
CA GLY A 147 -31.62 6.89 -8.49
C GLY A 147 -30.40 7.85 -8.35
N ASN A 148 -30.56 8.97 -7.68
CA ASN A 148 -29.50 9.98 -7.57
C ASN A 148 -28.46 9.58 -6.52
N LEU A 149 -27.36 8.98 -6.97
CA LEU A 149 -26.27 8.49 -6.11
C LEU A 149 -25.54 9.62 -5.38
N ILE A 150 -25.38 10.79 -6.04
CA ILE A 150 -24.72 11.94 -5.42
C ILE A 150 -25.51 12.42 -4.21
N ALA A 151 -26.84 12.53 -4.37
CA ALA A 151 -27.73 12.90 -3.28
C ALA A 151 -27.77 11.81 -2.18
N ALA A 152 -27.72 10.53 -2.54
CA ALA A 152 -27.64 9.42 -1.60
C ALA A 152 -26.38 9.50 -0.73
N LEU A 153 -25.23 9.79 -1.34
CA LEU A 153 -23.92 9.87 -0.72
C LEU A 153 -23.67 11.21 0.00
N GLY A 154 -24.49 12.23 -0.27
CA GLY A 154 -24.34 13.58 0.28
C GLY A 154 -24.12 13.64 1.80
N PRO A 155 -24.89 12.92 2.64
CA PRO A 155 -24.69 12.89 4.08
C PRO A 155 -23.32 12.32 4.50
N ALA A 156 -22.82 11.28 3.81
CA ALA A 156 -21.49 10.69 4.07
C ALA A 156 -20.40 11.67 3.64
N CYS A 157 -20.45 12.19 2.42
CA CYS A 157 -19.51 13.20 1.92
C CYS A 157 -19.46 14.44 2.83
N ASN A 158 -20.61 14.87 3.38
CA ASN A 158 -20.66 16.03 4.26
C ASN A 158 -19.94 15.79 5.60
N ARG A 159 -19.96 14.57 6.13
CA ARG A 159 -19.18 14.19 7.32
C ARG A 159 -17.69 14.17 7.01
N ILE A 160 -17.30 13.58 5.90
CA ILE A 160 -15.91 13.54 5.43
C ILE A 160 -15.38 14.95 5.21
N ARG A 161 -16.15 15.81 4.56
CA ARG A 161 -15.83 17.24 4.36
C ARG A 161 -15.52 17.98 5.67
N LYS A 162 -16.30 17.73 6.71
CA LYS A 162 -16.04 18.33 8.04
C LYS A 162 -14.70 17.88 8.59
N SER A 163 -14.38 16.61 8.48
CA SER A 163 -13.09 16.07 8.93
C SER A 163 -11.92 16.62 8.11
N ILE A 164 -12.06 16.73 6.79
CA ILE A 164 -11.04 17.33 5.92
C ILE A 164 -10.74 18.78 6.36
N ARG A 165 -11.79 19.56 6.61
CA ARG A 165 -11.62 20.97 7.04
C ARG A 165 -11.01 21.08 8.44
N GLN A 166 -11.28 20.12 9.31
CA GLN A 166 -10.76 20.09 10.68
C GLN A 166 -9.30 19.65 10.74
N LEU A 167 -8.93 18.64 9.96
CA LEU A 167 -7.60 18.02 10.00
C LEU A 167 -6.60 18.70 9.03
N GLY A 168 -7.09 19.31 7.97
CA GLY A 168 -6.26 19.89 6.90
C GLY A 168 -5.45 18.85 6.12
N SER A 169 -4.76 19.29 5.07
CA SER A 169 -3.78 18.48 4.35
C SER A 169 -2.66 18.08 5.30
N ILE A 170 -2.07 16.92 5.05
CA ILE A 170 -0.79 16.57 5.67
C ILE A 170 0.21 17.54 5.03
N GLU A 171 0.76 18.48 5.80
CA GLU A 171 1.86 19.27 5.28
C GLU A 171 2.86 18.27 4.71
N PRO A 172 3.35 18.49 3.46
CA PRO A 172 4.48 17.72 3.01
C PRO A 172 5.50 17.95 4.12
N SER A 173 5.69 16.95 4.98
CA SER A 173 6.83 16.94 5.87
C SER A 173 7.95 17.32 4.93
N SER A 174 8.50 18.54 5.09
CA SER A 174 9.76 18.97 4.48
C SER A 174 10.59 17.72 4.46
N PRO A 175 11.06 17.26 3.21
CA PRO A 175 11.40 15.88 2.95
C PRO A 175 11.88 15.37 4.27
N ARG A 176 11.06 14.51 4.92
CA ARG A 176 11.37 14.08 6.28
C ARG A 176 12.86 14.05 6.21
N GLU A 177 13.54 15.08 6.86
CA GLU A 177 14.89 14.75 7.20
C GLU A 177 14.61 13.39 7.77
N VAL A 178 14.82 12.42 6.94
CA VAL A 178 15.01 11.05 7.35
C VAL A 178 16.07 11.34 8.33
N SER A 179 15.59 11.67 9.58
CA SER A 179 16.45 11.83 10.72
C SER A 179 17.30 10.68 10.48
N PRO A 180 18.58 10.99 9.94
CA PRO A 180 19.25 9.93 9.28
C PRO A 180 18.92 8.84 10.23
N VAL A 181 17.88 7.98 9.80
CA VAL A 181 17.54 6.78 10.56
C VAL A 181 18.92 6.34 10.66
N THR A 182 19.48 6.76 11.86
CA THR A 182 20.88 6.69 12.12
C THR A 182 21.15 5.48 11.39
N ALA A 183 21.71 5.70 10.14
CA ALA A 183 21.68 4.64 9.19
C ALA A 183 22.12 3.55 10.06
N GLU A 184 21.11 2.83 10.64
CA GLU A 184 21.45 1.68 11.43
C GLU A 184 22.31 1.09 10.42
N ILE A 185 23.60 1.33 10.67
CA ILE A 185 24.66 0.80 9.84
C ILE A 185 24.18 -0.60 9.88
N LEU A 186 23.41 -1.02 8.83
CA LEU A 186 22.84 -2.36 8.76
C LEU A 186 24.11 -3.11 8.99
N GLU A 187 24.33 -3.51 10.29
CA GLU A 187 25.55 -4.17 10.67
C GLU A 187 25.53 -5.35 9.73
N LEU A 188 26.34 -5.20 8.67
CA LEU A 188 26.40 -6.19 7.62
C LEU A 188 26.80 -7.45 8.36
N THR A 189 25.91 -8.42 8.41
CA THR A 189 26.20 -9.64 9.14
C THR A 189 27.23 -10.47 8.37
N ASP A 190 28.20 -11.01 9.08
CA ASP A 190 29.14 -12.04 8.62
C ASP A 190 29.03 -13.32 9.48
N ASP A 191 28.08 -13.33 10.44
CA ASP A 191 27.80 -14.55 11.20
C ASP A 191 27.35 -15.66 10.27
N PRO A 192 28.03 -16.81 10.27
CA PRO A 192 27.72 -17.90 9.34
C PRO A 192 26.29 -18.41 9.42
N ASN A 193 25.70 -18.46 10.61
CA ASN A 193 24.34 -18.98 10.82
C ASN A 193 23.30 -18.00 10.28
N ASP A 194 23.51 -16.71 10.53
CA ASP A 194 22.64 -15.65 10.02
C ASP A 194 22.73 -15.58 8.50
N CYS A 195 23.93 -15.61 7.93
CA CYS A 195 24.14 -15.63 6.48
C CYS A 195 23.41 -16.81 5.82
N ILE A 196 23.58 -18.02 6.37
CA ILE A 196 22.90 -19.22 5.85
C ILE A 196 21.39 -19.10 5.96
N ALA A 197 20.87 -18.65 7.10
CA ALA A 197 19.44 -18.48 7.32
C ALA A 197 18.81 -17.47 6.37
N LEU A 198 19.45 -16.31 6.20
CA LEU A 198 19.00 -15.25 5.28
C LEU A 198 19.00 -15.74 3.83
N ILE A 199 20.07 -16.39 3.37
CA ILE A 199 20.15 -16.92 2.00
C ILE A 199 19.11 -18.04 1.81
N GLN A 200 18.90 -18.92 2.77
CA GLN A 200 17.88 -19.97 2.70
C GLN A 200 16.47 -19.38 2.59
N SER A 201 16.15 -18.39 3.41
CA SER A 201 14.86 -17.69 3.36
C SER A 201 14.64 -17.00 2.01
N TRP A 202 15.66 -16.32 1.50
CA TRP A 202 15.63 -15.65 0.22
C TRP A 202 15.43 -16.62 -0.95
N MET A 203 16.18 -17.71 -1.01
CA MET A 203 16.01 -18.75 -2.05
C MET A 203 14.63 -19.41 -1.98
N GLY A 204 14.06 -19.57 -0.80
CA GLY A 204 12.73 -20.19 -0.61
C GLY A 204 11.57 -19.30 -1.05
N LYS A 205 11.75 -17.99 -1.08
CA LYS A 205 10.73 -17.03 -1.52
C LYS A 205 10.74 -16.76 -3.02
N ARG A 206 11.81 -17.16 -3.73
CA ARG A 206 11.99 -16.93 -5.16
C ARG A 206 11.45 -18.11 -5.97
N PRO A 207 10.99 -17.86 -7.22
CA PRO A 207 10.73 -18.92 -8.17
C PRO A 207 11.96 -19.80 -8.38
N SER A 208 11.78 -21.11 -8.55
CA SER A 208 12.90 -22.05 -8.78
C SER A 208 13.71 -21.72 -10.04
N THR A 209 13.09 -21.10 -11.03
CA THR A 209 13.75 -20.59 -12.24
C THR A 209 14.82 -19.57 -11.93
N ASP A 210 14.54 -18.66 -10.99
CA ASP A 210 15.45 -17.59 -10.60
C ASP A 210 16.63 -18.13 -9.78
N ASN A 211 16.39 -19.17 -8.97
CA ASN A 211 17.44 -19.86 -8.25
C ASN A 211 18.38 -20.65 -9.18
N ARG A 212 17.91 -20.99 -10.38
CA ARG A 212 18.69 -21.67 -11.45
C ARG A 212 19.23 -20.69 -12.50
N ALA A 213 19.09 -19.40 -12.29
CA ALA A 213 19.76 -18.38 -13.09
C ALA A 213 21.14 -18.04 -12.48
N ALA A 214 22.04 -17.52 -13.31
CA ALA A 214 23.35 -17.09 -12.85
C ALA A 214 23.22 -15.90 -11.89
N MET A 215 23.75 -16.03 -10.67
CA MET A 215 23.69 -15.02 -9.61
C MET A 215 25.09 -14.48 -9.34
N ARG A 216 25.20 -13.16 -9.11
CA ARG A 216 26.47 -12.55 -8.65
C ARG A 216 26.48 -12.55 -7.12
N TYR A 217 27.56 -12.98 -6.52
CA TYR A 217 27.71 -12.98 -5.06
C TYR A 217 27.50 -11.59 -4.45
N ALA A 218 28.08 -10.56 -5.06
CA ALA A 218 27.96 -9.20 -4.58
C ALA A 218 26.52 -8.64 -4.61
N ASP A 219 25.68 -9.14 -5.54
CA ASP A 219 24.26 -8.75 -5.58
C ASP A 219 23.50 -9.43 -4.44
N VAL A 220 23.81 -10.69 -4.13
CA VAL A 220 23.24 -11.42 -2.98
C VAL A 220 23.68 -10.78 -1.65
N ASP A 221 24.96 -10.43 -1.49
CA ASP A 221 25.46 -9.73 -0.29
C ASP A 221 24.67 -8.44 -0.08
N ARG A 222 24.55 -7.61 -1.12
CA ARG A 222 23.86 -6.33 -1.05
C ARG A 222 22.35 -6.47 -0.78
N GLU A 223 21.69 -7.41 -1.42
CA GLU A 223 20.23 -7.62 -1.29
C GLU A 223 19.87 -8.11 0.11
N LEU A 224 20.75 -8.91 0.73
CA LEU A 224 20.51 -9.52 2.03
C LEU A 224 21.19 -8.80 3.21
N GLY A 225 21.90 -7.71 2.96
CA GLY A 225 22.64 -6.99 4.01
C GLY A 225 23.77 -7.84 4.62
N LEU A 226 24.44 -8.66 3.80
CA LEU A 226 25.57 -9.46 4.22
C LEU A 226 26.88 -8.69 4.04
N SER A 227 27.86 -9.00 4.86
CA SER A 227 29.23 -8.49 4.66
C SER A 227 29.78 -8.95 3.32
N PRO A 228 30.56 -8.10 2.61
CA PRO A 228 31.06 -8.44 1.29
C PRO A 228 31.83 -9.78 1.25
N GLY A 229 31.35 -10.70 0.44
CA GLY A 229 31.93 -12.04 0.29
C GLY A 229 31.25 -13.14 1.12
N SER A 230 30.32 -12.81 2.01
CA SER A 230 29.59 -13.80 2.84
C SER A 230 28.72 -14.72 1.98
N ALA A 231 28.04 -14.18 0.95
CA ALA A 231 27.27 -15.01 0.04
C ALA A 231 28.16 -16.06 -0.65
N ARG A 232 29.36 -15.70 -1.07
CA ARG A 232 30.30 -16.64 -1.68
C ARG A 232 30.69 -17.80 -0.75
N GLN A 233 30.80 -17.51 0.57
CA GLN A 233 31.20 -18.52 1.56
C GLN A 233 30.03 -19.44 1.89
N HIS A 234 28.80 -18.93 1.96
CA HIS A 234 27.68 -19.62 2.59
C HIS A 234 26.58 -20.08 1.64
N ILE A 235 26.47 -19.54 0.40
CA ILE A 235 25.37 -19.81 -0.52
C ILE A 235 25.26 -21.29 -0.92
N LYS A 236 26.37 -22.00 -1.03
CA LYS A 236 26.37 -23.43 -1.39
C LYS A 236 25.72 -24.28 -0.28
N GLN A 237 26.07 -23.98 0.97
CA GLN A 237 25.47 -24.65 2.12
C GLN A 237 23.99 -24.30 2.25
N ALA A 238 23.62 -23.04 2.03
CA ALA A 238 22.23 -22.61 2.05
C ALA A 238 21.40 -23.28 0.95
N ALA A 239 21.94 -23.35 -0.27
CA ALA A 239 21.29 -23.96 -1.44
C ALA A 239 20.99 -25.46 -1.28
N SER A 240 21.81 -26.18 -0.51
CA SER A 240 21.64 -27.63 -0.26
C SER A 240 20.31 -27.95 0.41
N ARG A 241 19.76 -27.06 1.24
CA ARG A 241 18.42 -27.20 1.86
C ARG A 241 17.31 -27.35 0.81
N TRP A 242 17.46 -26.70 -0.33
CA TRP A 242 16.49 -26.71 -1.42
C TRP A 242 16.84 -27.74 -2.50
N LYS A 243 17.79 -28.63 -2.23
CA LYS A 243 18.27 -29.66 -3.16
C LYS A 243 18.89 -29.09 -4.44
N TYR A 244 19.47 -27.90 -4.35
CA TYR A 244 20.26 -27.34 -5.44
C TYR A 244 21.73 -27.79 -5.31
N VAL A 245 22.33 -28.11 -6.44
CA VAL A 245 23.77 -28.41 -6.57
C VAL A 245 24.41 -27.41 -7.54
N VAL A 246 25.68 -27.11 -7.31
CA VAL A 246 26.39 -26.17 -8.16
C VAL A 246 26.55 -26.79 -9.54
N GLU A 247 26.06 -26.12 -10.57
CA GLU A 247 26.26 -26.46 -11.96
C GLU A 247 27.55 -25.81 -12.50
N ARG A 248 27.71 -24.51 -12.19
CA ARG A 248 28.87 -23.73 -12.61
C ARG A 248 29.22 -22.70 -11.58
N GLU A 249 30.52 -22.54 -11.29
CA GLU A 249 31.04 -21.50 -10.41
C GLU A 249 32.10 -20.68 -11.13
N GLY A 250 31.96 -19.37 -11.08
CA GLY A 250 32.92 -18.41 -11.60
C GLY A 250 33.57 -17.60 -10.46
N LYS A 251 34.40 -16.62 -10.83
CA LYS A 251 35.04 -15.74 -9.87
C LYS A 251 34.01 -14.94 -9.07
N ASP A 252 32.98 -14.42 -9.73
CA ASP A 252 32.02 -13.48 -9.14
C ASP A 252 30.57 -13.99 -9.24
N THR A 253 30.36 -15.17 -9.82
CA THR A 253 29.02 -15.72 -10.10
C THR A 253 28.91 -17.20 -9.75
N ILE A 254 27.68 -17.62 -9.45
CA ILE A 254 27.32 -19.01 -9.24
C ILE A 254 26.04 -19.35 -10.00
N LEU A 255 25.96 -20.59 -10.49
CA LEU A 255 24.78 -21.15 -11.15
C LEU A 255 24.47 -22.50 -10.50
N PHE A 256 23.20 -22.70 -10.17
CA PHE A 256 22.71 -23.93 -9.59
C PHE A 256 21.81 -24.70 -10.55
N LYS A 257 21.78 -26.02 -10.38
CA LYS A 257 20.79 -26.93 -10.96
C LYS A 257 20.13 -27.76 -9.86
N ASP A 258 18.99 -28.37 -10.18
CA ASP A 258 18.35 -29.32 -9.29
C ASP A 258 19.27 -30.54 -9.11
N ALA A 259 19.37 -31.07 -7.89
CA ALA A 259 20.02 -32.35 -7.67
C ALA A 259 19.24 -33.42 -8.42
N GLU A 260 19.92 -34.27 -9.16
CA GLU A 260 19.31 -35.41 -9.85
C GLU A 260 18.56 -36.26 -8.83
N ARG A 261 17.28 -36.53 -9.07
CA ARG A 261 16.55 -37.54 -8.31
C ARG A 261 17.20 -38.88 -8.67
N ASP A 262 17.82 -39.53 -7.70
CA ASP A 262 18.20 -40.95 -7.84
C ASP A 262 16.94 -41.75 -8.19
N ASN A 263 16.76 -41.98 -9.48
CA ASN A 263 15.76 -42.91 -10.00
C ASN A 263 16.24 -44.32 -9.74
N HIS A 264 16.23 -44.75 -8.48
CA HIS A 264 16.29 -46.19 -8.18
C HIS A 264 14.85 -46.73 -8.16
N TYR A 265 14.33 -46.98 -9.36
CA TYR A 265 13.28 -47.98 -9.56
C TYR A 265 13.98 -49.28 -9.97
N TYR A 266 14.01 -50.19 -9.04
CA TYR A 266 14.03 -51.61 -9.26
C TYR A 266 12.67 -52.20 -8.86
#